data_50d284eecca68f6c1f5ebdb81b86ef3f
#
_entry.id   50d284eecca68f6c1f5ebdb81b86ef3f
#
_cell.length_a   1.000
_cell.length_b   1.000
_cell.length_c   1.000
_cell.angle_alpha   90.00
_cell.angle_beta   90.00
_cell.angle_gamma   90.00
#
_symmetry.space_group_name_H-M   'P 1'
#
loop_
_entity.id
_entity.type
_entity.pdbx_description
1 polymer ?
#
loop_
_entity_poly.entity_id
_entity_poly.type
_entity_poly.pdbx_seq_one_letter_code
_entity_poly.pdbx_strand_id
1 'polypeptide(L)'
;MKPVFDTPPRTIMEVYKNLPEGTLAELIDNVIYMSPSPVYNHQEVLLEIATQLKQALSVTGKVITAPFDIYLNETSNAVQPDIVVILNANKGDLIPTGYFHGVPDVIVEILSPGNKEYDLVKKKELYERFGVKEYWIVDPQTKETLGYLLKDSQYVKQGEGKGNITFNLLKLTVSF
;
A
#
# COMPACT_ATOMS: atom_id res chain seq x y z
N MET A 1 -29.20 -14.68 -10.61
CA MET A 1 -27.74 -14.62 -10.91
C MET A 1 -27.53 -13.42 -11.81
N LYS A 2 -26.69 -12.45 -11.42
CA LYS A 2 -26.35 -11.34 -12.32
C LYS A 2 -25.22 -11.80 -13.24
N PRO A 3 -25.22 -11.42 -14.53
CA PRO A 3 -24.08 -11.70 -15.41
C PRO A 3 -22.83 -11.04 -14.82
N VAL A 4 -21.68 -11.68 -14.95
CA VAL A 4 -20.41 -11.13 -14.51
C VAL A 4 -20.04 -9.89 -15.34
N PHE A 5 -20.50 -9.86 -16.59
CA PHE A 5 -20.33 -8.72 -17.48
C PHE A 5 -21.61 -8.51 -18.31
N ASP A 6 -22.15 -7.31 -18.31
CA ASP A 6 -23.21 -6.92 -19.27
C ASP A 6 -22.61 -6.63 -20.66
N THR A 7 -21.36 -6.18 -20.69
CA THR A 7 -20.54 -6.01 -21.89
C THR A 7 -19.13 -6.53 -21.61
N PRO A 8 -18.41 -7.12 -22.61
CA PRO A 8 -17.04 -7.55 -22.42
C PRO A 8 -16.16 -6.36 -21.99
N PRO A 9 -15.24 -6.57 -21.03
CA PRO A 9 -14.30 -5.52 -20.63
C PRO A 9 -13.40 -5.14 -21.84
N ARG A 10 -13.17 -3.85 -22.01
CA ARG A 10 -12.37 -3.29 -23.12
C ARG A 10 -10.95 -2.91 -22.70
N THR A 11 -10.74 -2.74 -21.40
CA THR A 11 -9.45 -2.36 -20.83
C THR A 11 -9.06 -3.33 -19.72
N ILE A 12 -7.76 -3.40 -19.43
CA ILE A 12 -7.27 -4.21 -18.31
C ILE A 12 -7.76 -3.69 -16.96
N MET A 13 -7.97 -2.39 -16.82
CA MET A 13 -8.57 -1.80 -15.63
C MET A 13 -10.02 -2.25 -15.44
N GLU A 14 -10.81 -2.38 -16.51
CA GLU A 14 -12.15 -2.95 -16.42
C GLU A 14 -12.11 -4.43 -16.02
N VAL A 15 -11.13 -5.20 -16.52
CA VAL A 15 -10.92 -6.59 -16.07
C VAL A 15 -10.62 -6.60 -14.58
N TYR A 16 -9.69 -5.76 -14.11
CA TYR A 16 -9.33 -5.65 -12.70
C TYR A 16 -10.54 -5.30 -11.81
N LYS A 17 -11.31 -4.26 -12.19
CA LYS A 17 -12.52 -3.82 -11.46
C LYS A 17 -13.63 -4.89 -11.39
N ASN A 18 -13.57 -5.90 -12.25
CA ASN A 18 -14.54 -7.00 -12.28
C ASN A 18 -14.02 -8.28 -11.61
N LEU A 19 -12.84 -8.28 -11.01
CA LEU A 19 -12.39 -9.39 -10.18
C LEU A 19 -13.36 -9.60 -9.01
N PRO A 20 -13.54 -10.83 -8.54
CA PRO A 20 -14.36 -11.11 -7.36
C PRO A 20 -13.92 -10.27 -6.16
N GLU A 21 -14.88 -9.78 -5.37
CA GLU A 21 -14.61 -9.04 -4.14
C GLU A 21 -13.69 -9.85 -3.22
N GLY A 22 -12.69 -9.20 -2.63
CA GLY A 22 -11.68 -9.83 -1.78
C GLY A 22 -10.54 -10.53 -2.54
N THR A 23 -10.49 -10.42 -3.87
CA THR A 23 -9.36 -10.92 -4.65
C THR A 23 -8.08 -10.18 -4.27
N LEU A 24 -7.03 -10.94 -3.88
CA LEU A 24 -5.71 -10.37 -3.63
C LEU A 24 -4.98 -10.22 -4.96
N ALA A 25 -5.13 -9.04 -5.55
CA ALA A 25 -4.54 -8.72 -6.86
C ALA A 25 -4.16 -7.25 -6.94
N GLU A 26 -3.17 -6.94 -7.74
CA GLU A 26 -2.73 -5.59 -8.06
C GLU A 26 -2.63 -5.42 -9.57
N LEU A 27 -2.98 -4.25 -10.06
CA LEU A 27 -2.77 -3.85 -11.44
C LEU A 27 -1.62 -2.85 -11.48
N ILE A 28 -0.50 -3.22 -12.10
CA ILE A 28 0.69 -2.38 -12.22
C ILE A 28 1.12 -2.33 -13.69
N ASP A 29 1.12 -1.13 -14.24
CA ASP A 29 1.50 -0.87 -15.63
C ASP A 29 0.79 -1.81 -16.63
N ASN A 30 -0.53 -1.93 -16.46
CA ASN A 30 -1.41 -2.80 -17.26
C ASN A 30 -1.17 -4.31 -17.11
N VAL A 31 -0.49 -4.76 -16.05
CA VAL A 31 -0.30 -6.17 -15.74
C VAL A 31 -0.98 -6.50 -14.41
N ILE A 32 -1.82 -7.52 -14.38
CA ILE A 32 -2.45 -8.01 -13.15
C ILE A 32 -1.51 -9.02 -12.49
N TYR A 33 -1.20 -8.76 -11.21
CA TYR A 33 -0.44 -9.64 -10.34
C TYR A 33 -1.35 -10.19 -9.25
N MET A 34 -1.31 -11.51 -9.06
CA MET A 34 -2.05 -12.19 -8.00
C MET A 34 -1.14 -12.46 -6.82
N SER A 35 -1.62 -12.20 -5.61
CA SER A 35 -0.88 -12.46 -4.38
C SER A 35 -1.47 -13.65 -3.61
N PRO A 36 -0.66 -14.52 -3.00
CA PRO A 36 -1.15 -15.54 -2.08
C PRO A 36 -1.64 -14.88 -0.78
N SER A 37 -2.42 -15.63 0.00
CA SER A 37 -2.77 -15.20 1.35
C SER A 37 -1.53 -15.00 2.21
N PRO A 38 -1.46 -13.94 3.02
CA PRO A 38 -0.32 -13.66 3.88
C PRO A 38 -0.20 -14.71 5.00
N VAL A 39 1.04 -14.93 5.46
CA VAL A 39 1.35 -15.84 6.57
C VAL A 39 1.21 -15.15 7.93
N TYR A 40 1.19 -15.94 9.01
CA TYR A 40 0.99 -15.46 10.38
C TYR A 40 1.91 -14.30 10.78
N ASN A 41 3.23 -14.45 10.61
CA ASN A 41 4.18 -13.40 11.00
C ASN A 41 3.96 -12.07 10.27
N HIS A 42 3.54 -12.12 9.01
CA HIS A 42 3.17 -10.95 8.23
C HIS A 42 1.97 -10.23 8.87
N GLN A 43 0.92 -10.98 9.22
CA GLN A 43 -0.29 -10.42 9.83
C GLN A 43 -0.04 -9.86 11.23
N GLU A 44 0.83 -10.51 12.03
CA GLU A 44 1.19 -10.04 13.37
C GLU A 44 1.88 -8.67 13.30
N VAL A 45 2.93 -8.55 12.46
CA VAL A 45 3.66 -7.30 12.25
C VAL A 45 2.75 -6.20 11.67
N LEU A 46 1.87 -6.56 10.71
CA LEU A 46 0.89 -5.64 10.15
C LEU A 46 0.00 -5.05 11.24
N LEU A 47 -0.56 -5.90 12.10
CA LEU A 47 -1.48 -5.48 13.15
C LEU A 47 -0.78 -4.60 14.20
N GLU A 48 0.44 -4.95 14.61
CA GLU A 48 1.24 -4.17 15.57
C GLU A 48 1.53 -2.75 15.05
N ILE A 49 1.96 -2.61 13.80
CA ILE A 49 2.23 -1.31 13.18
C ILE A 49 0.93 -0.53 12.96
N ALA A 50 -0.09 -1.14 12.35
CA ALA A 50 -1.33 -0.47 11.99
C ALA A 50 -2.09 0.04 13.22
N THR A 51 -2.09 -0.71 14.33
CA THR A 51 -2.75 -0.32 15.58
C THR A 51 -2.14 0.96 16.15
N GLN A 52 -0.82 1.05 16.24
CA GLN A 52 -0.12 2.22 16.75
C GLN A 52 -0.34 3.45 15.84
N LEU A 53 -0.24 3.26 14.51
CA LEU A 53 -0.54 4.32 13.55
C LEU A 53 -1.98 4.82 13.69
N LYS A 54 -2.96 3.91 13.77
CA LYS A 54 -4.37 4.26 13.91
C LYS A 54 -4.67 5.03 15.18
N GLN A 55 -4.05 4.67 16.31
CA GLN A 55 -4.18 5.39 17.56
C GLN A 55 -3.58 6.80 17.46
N ALA A 56 -2.36 6.92 16.94
CA ALA A 56 -1.67 8.19 16.83
C ALA A 56 -2.33 9.15 15.83
N LEU A 57 -2.90 8.64 14.74
CA LEU A 57 -3.46 9.43 13.65
C LEU A 57 -5.00 9.55 13.70
N SER A 58 -5.63 9.20 14.82
CA SER A 58 -7.09 9.17 14.96
C SER A 58 -7.81 10.46 14.56
N VAL A 59 -7.15 11.61 14.69
CA VAL A 59 -7.68 12.95 14.35
C VAL A 59 -7.11 13.47 13.01
N THR A 60 -5.87 13.12 12.66
CA THR A 60 -5.11 13.74 11.58
C THR A 60 -5.09 12.97 10.28
N GLY A 61 -5.58 11.73 10.28
CA GLY A 61 -5.58 10.90 9.07
C GLY A 61 -6.39 9.62 9.21
N LYS A 62 -6.33 8.82 8.16
CA LYS A 62 -6.91 7.47 8.11
C LYS A 62 -5.78 6.47 7.93
N VAL A 63 -5.88 5.35 8.64
CA VAL A 63 -5.01 4.18 8.48
C VAL A 63 -5.87 3.03 7.99
N ILE A 64 -5.50 2.45 6.88
CA ILE A 64 -6.23 1.38 6.22
C ILE A 64 -5.24 0.24 5.94
N THR A 65 -5.69 -0.99 6.09
CA THR A 65 -4.89 -2.19 5.83
C THR A 65 -5.46 -2.98 4.64
N ALA A 66 -4.61 -3.75 3.99
CA ALA A 66 -5.03 -4.70 2.97
C ALA A 66 -6.06 -5.72 3.51
N PRO A 67 -6.96 -6.26 2.64
CA PRO A 67 -7.12 -5.91 1.23
C PRO A 67 -7.95 -4.63 1.06
N PHE A 68 -7.39 -3.63 0.40
CA PHE A 68 -8.08 -2.38 0.09
C PHE A 68 -7.47 -1.76 -1.16
N ASP A 69 -8.29 -1.50 -2.17
CA ASP A 69 -7.83 -0.97 -3.45
C ASP A 69 -7.49 0.52 -3.38
N ILE A 70 -6.30 0.84 -3.85
CA ILE A 70 -5.81 2.19 -4.08
C ILE A 70 -5.66 2.39 -5.59
N TYR A 71 -6.53 3.15 -6.20
CA TYR A 71 -6.43 3.53 -7.61
C TYR A 71 -5.47 4.70 -7.74
N LEU A 72 -4.18 4.41 -8.03
CA LEU A 72 -3.17 5.44 -8.27
C LEU A 72 -3.49 6.25 -9.54
N ASN A 73 -4.11 5.61 -10.51
CA ASN A 73 -4.77 6.24 -11.66
C ASN A 73 -5.94 5.39 -12.15
N GLU A 74 -6.78 5.93 -13.04
CA GLU A 74 -7.99 5.27 -13.52
C GLU A 74 -7.75 4.31 -14.70
N THR A 75 -6.52 4.13 -15.14
CA THR A 75 -6.24 3.41 -16.40
C THR A 75 -5.38 2.17 -16.27
N SER A 76 -4.36 2.20 -15.41
CA SER A 76 -3.29 1.20 -15.48
C SER A 76 -2.66 0.78 -14.14
N ASN A 77 -3.01 1.47 -13.03
CA ASN A 77 -2.38 1.20 -11.74
C ASN A 77 -3.38 1.26 -10.58
N ALA A 78 -3.62 0.11 -9.99
CA ALA A 78 -4.38 -0.08 -8.75
C ALA A 78 -3.64 -1.09 -7.87
N VAL A 79 -3.38 -0.73 -6.61
CA VAL A 79 -2.55 -1.51 -5.68
C VAL A 79 -3.28 -1.80 -4.38
N GLN A 80 -2.83 -2.83 -3.65
CA GLN A 80 -3.33 -3.20 -2.32
C GLN A 80 -2.17 -3.23 -1.31
N PRO A 81 -1.62 -2.07 -0.93
CA PRO A 81 -0.53 -2.01 0.04
C PRO A 81 -0.95 -2.55 1.41
N ASP A 82 -0.02 -3.17 2.12
CA ASP A 82 -0.31 -3.76 3.44
C ASP A 82 -0.84 -2.73 4.44
N ILE A 83 -0.22 -1.54 4.52
CA ILE A 83 -0.70 -0.43 5.35
C ILE A 83 -0.61 0.88 4.57
N VAL A 84 -1.68 1.63 4.61
CA VAL A 84 -1.82 2.92 3.93
C VAL A 84 -2.18 4.01 4.94
N VAL A 85 -1.51 5.15 4.87
CA VAL A 85 -1.89 6.36 5.60
C VAL A 85 -2.33 7.45 4.63
N ILE A 86 -3.52 7.98 4.86
CA ILE A 86 -4.11 9.10 4.14
C ILE A 86 -4.34 10.22 5.13
N LEU A 87 -3.56 11.29 5.04
CA LEU A 87 -3.70 12.46 5.92
C LEU A 87 -4.92 13.29 5.51
N ASN A 88 -5.51 14.04 6.45
CA ASN A 88 -6.68 14.88 6.20
C ASN A 88 -6.45 15.94 5.11
N ALA A 89 -5.19 16.35 4.87
CA ALA A 89 -4.82 17.28 3.82
C ALA A 89 -4.62 16.64 2.44
N ASN A 90 -4.74 15.30 2.34
CA ASN A 90 -4.62 14.58 1.07
C ASN A 90 -5.70 15.02 0.09
N LYS A 91 -5.36 15.08 -1.20
CA LYS A 91 -6.27 15.52 -2.27
C LYS A 91 -6.99 14.37 -2.98
N GLY A 92 -6.67 13.13 -2.62
CA GLY A 92 -7.36 11.95 -3.13
C GLY A 92 -8.78 11.82 -2.58
N ASP A 93 -9.58 11.01 -3.23
CA ASP A 93 -10.97 10.76 -2.90
C ASP A 93 -11.13 9.40 -2.21
N LEU A 94 -11.37 9.42 -0.91
CA LEU A 94 -11.70 8.24 -0.12
C LEU A 94 -13.21 8.04 -0.09
N ILE A 95 -13.69 7.06 -0.85
CA ILE A 95 -15.11 6.73 -0.95
C ILE A 95 -15.49 5.80 0.21
N PRO A 96 -16.39 6.19 1.14
CA PRO A 96 -16.71 5.39 2.33
C PRO A 96 -17.27 3.99 2.03
N THR A 97 -17.95 3.82 0.91
CA THR A 97 -18.52 2.55 0.44
C THR A 97 -17.77 1.95 -0.75
N GLY A 98 -16.54 2.40 -0.97
CA GLY A 98 -15.73 2.03 -2.11
C GLY A 98 -14.26 1.98 -1.76
N TYR A 99 -13.43 2.65 -2.55
CA TYR A 99 -11.98 2.57 -2.53
C TYR A 99 -11.35 3.96 -2.43
N PHE A 100 -10.03 4.04 -2.47
CA PHE A 100 -9.32 5.30 -2.52
C PHE A 100 -8.82 5.59 -3.95
N HIS A 101 -9.14 6.76 -4.46
CA HIS A 101 -8.69 7.27 -5.75
C HIS A 101 -7.70 8.42 -5.54
N GLY A 102 -6.44 8.15 -5.77
CA GLY A 102 -5.37 9.10 -5.51
C GLY A 102 -4.09 8.46 -5.00
N VAL A 103 -3.16 9.29 -4.54
CA VAL A 103 -1.86 8.86 -4.03
C VAL A 103 -1.84 8.99 -2.50
N PRO A 104 -1.64 7.89 -1.75
CA PRO A 104 -1.52 7.94 -0.30
C PRO A 104 -0.31 8.75 0.15
N ASP A 105 -0.34 9.24 1.39
CA ASP A 105 0.80 9.98 1.95
C ASP A 105 1.93 9.04 2.40
N VAL A 106 1.58 7.91 3.04
CA VAL A 106 2.54 6.90 3.50
C VAL A 106 2.06 5.51 3.10
N ILE A 107 2.98 4.68 2.66
CA ILE A 107 2.76 3.25 2.42
C ILE A 107 3.79 2.45 3.22
N VAL A 108 3.34 1.36 3.84
CA VAL A 108 4.19 0.32 4.42
C VAL A 108 3.87 -1.01 3.76
N GLU A 109 4.89 -1.66 3.24
CA GLU A 109 4.83 -3.03 2.70
C GLU A 109 5.57 -3.99 3.62
N ILE A 110 4.95 -5.12 3.91
CA ILE A 110 5.52 -6.18 4.73
C ILE A 110 5.88 -7.35 3.81
N LEU A 111 7.15 -7.72 3.78
CA LEU A 111 7.66 -8.68 2.81
C LEU A 111 7.03 -10.07 3.00
N SER A 112 6.58 -10.64 1.89
CA SER A 112 6.18 -12.04 1.81
C SER A 112 7.32 -12.90 1.25
N PRO A 113 7.47 -14.17 1.67
CA PRO A 113 8.62 -15.02 1.28
C PRO A 113 8.86 -15.16 -0.23
N GLY A 114 7.82 -14.99 -1.05
CA GLY A 114 7.89 -15.15 -2.51
C GLY A 114 8.09 -13.87 -3.32
N ASN A 115 7.95 -12.66 -2.73
CA ASN A 115 7.83 -11.41 -3.47
C ASN A 115 8.86 -10.34 -3.11
N LYS A 116 9.93 -10.69 -2.38
CA LYS A 116 10.93 -9.70 -1.89
C LYS A 116 11.48 -8.78 -3.00
N GLU A 117 11.87 -9.32 -4.14
CA GLU A 117 12.43 -8.52 -5.24
C GLU A 117 11.38 -7.59 -5.87
N TYR A 118 10.15 -8.05 -5.96
CA TYR A 118 9.03 -7.27 -6.48
C TYR A 118 8.74 -6.05 -5.62
N ASP A 119 8.63 -6.23 -4.30
CA ASP A 119 8.36 -5.16 -3.36
C ASP A 119 9.55 -4.18 -3.26
N LEU A 120 10.76 -4.70 -3.26
CA LEU A 120 11.97 -3.89 -3.15
C LEU A 120 12.25 -3.01 -4.37
N VAL A 121 11.89 -3.46 -5.58
CA VAL A 121 12.22 -2.76 -6.82
C VAL A 121 10.99 -2.18 -7.48
N LYS A 122 10.06 -3.01 -7.93
CA LYS A 122 8.90 -2.55 -8.73
C LYS A 122 7.96 -1.64 -7.99
N LYS A 123 7.57 -2.00 -6.75
CA LYS A 123 6.68 -1.15 -5.95
C LYS A 123 7.37 0.15 -5.55
N LYS A 124 8.66 0.10 -5.21
CA LYS A 124 9.43 1.30 -4.91
C LYS A 124 9.42 2.29 -6.09
N GLU A 125 9.72 1.81 -7.30
CA GLU A 125 9.69 2.64 -8.52
C GLU A 125 8.29 3.17 -8.83
N LEU A 126 7.27 2.34 -8.64
CA LEU A 126 5.87 2.74 -8.81
C LEU A 126 5.49 3.86 -7.83
N TYR A 127 5.73 3.68 -6.55
CA TYR A 127 5.35 4.66 -5.52
C TYR A 127 6.14 5.96 -5.64
N GLU A 128 7.42 5.89 -6.00
CA GLU A 128 8.24 7.06 -6.33
C GLU A 128 7.63 7.86 -7.50
N ARG A 129 7.33 7.19 -8.59
CA ARG A 129 6.76 7.79 -9.82
C ARG A 129 5.41 8.45 -9.57
N PHE A 130 4.56 7.87 -8.72
CA PHE A 130 3.27 8.43 -8.35
C PHE A 130 3.35 9.48 -7.25
N GLY A 131 4.46 9.61 -6.56
CA GLY A 131 4.66 10.66 -5.56
C GLY A 131 4.19 10.31 -4.16
N VAL A 132 4.19 9.03 -3.78
CA VAL A 132 4.01 8.61 -2.37
C VAL A 132 5.12 9.24 -1.55
N LYS A 133 4.75 10.04 -0.51
CA LYS A 133 5.71 10.89 0.20
C LYS A 133 6.69 10.11 1.06
N GLU A 134 6.23 9.02 1.69
CA GLU A 134 7.06 8.17 2.54
C GLU A 134 6.70 6.70 2.32
N TYR A 135 7.72 5.86 2.08
CA TYR A 135 7.56 4.44 1.79
C TYR A 135 8.46 3.60 2.69
N TRP A 136 7.90 2.59 3.32
CA TRP A 136 8.59 1.68 4.21
C TRP A 136 8.42 0.23 3.78
N ILE A 137 9.49 -0.54 3.93
CA ILE A 137 9.55 -1.98 3.72
C ILE A 137 9.95 -2.63 5.03
N VAL A 138 9.26 -3.68 5.43
CA VAL A 138 9.48 -4.42 6.67
C VAL A 138 9.66 -5.90 6.36
N ASP A 139 10.74 -6.49 6.81
CA ASP A 139 10.89 -7.95 6.82
C ASP A 139 10.29 -8.51 8.12
N PRO A 140 9.19 -9.28 8.07
CA PRO A 140 8.51 -9.74 9.28
C PRO A 140 9.28 -10.82 10.05
N GLN A 141 10.30 -11.46 9.44
CA GLN A 141 11.11 -12.49 10.08
C GLN A 141 12.28 -11.89 10.85
N THR A 142 13.01 -10.95 10.22
CA THR A 142 14.19 -10.31 10.82
C THR A 142 13.83 -9.06 11.60
N LYS A 143 12.62 -8.53 11.38
CA LYS A 143 12.14 -7.21 11.84
C LYS A 143 12.98 -6.05 11.30
N GLU A 144 13.76 -6.28 10.26
CA GLU A 144 14.51 -5.22 9.57
C GLU A 144 13.56 -4.31 8.82
N THR A 145 13.86 -3.02 8.84
CA THR A 145 13.06 -1.97 8.20
C THR A 145 13.92 -1.12 7.27
N LEU A 146 13.35 -0.72 6.15
CA LEU A 146 14.00 0.13 5.15
C LEU A 146 13.01 1.21 4.70
N GLY A 147 13.37 2.47 4.89
CA GLY A 147 12.51 3.62 4.62
C GLY A 147 13.05 4.56 3.56
N TYR A 148 12.12 5.12 2.79
CA TYR A 148 12.37 6.12 1.75
C TYR A 148 11.48 7.34 1.95
N LEU A 149 12.04 8.53 1.73
CA LEU A 149 11.32 9.79 1.71
C LEU A 149 11.43 10.43 0.33
N LEU A 150 10.31 10.88 -0.22
CA LEU A 150 10.29 11.57 -1.50
C LEU A 150 10.86 12.99 -1.34
N LYS A 151 11.92 13.28 -2.06
CA LYS A 151 12.54 14.61 -2.16
C LYS A 151 12.81 14.91 -3.63
N ASP A 152 12.36 16.06 -4.09
CA ASP A 152 12.54 16.47 -5.49
C ASP A 152 12.13 15.39 -6.50
N SER A 153 11.00 14.73 -6.23
CA SER A 153 10.42 13.63 -7.03
C SER A 153 11.28 12.35 -7.10
N GLN A 154 12.22 12.18 -6.17
CA GLN A 154 13.04 10.96 -6.06
C GLN A 154 13.06 10.45 -4.63
N TYR A 155 13.10 9.12 -4.49
CA TYR A 155 13.25 8.50 -3.18
C TYR A 155 14.69 8.57 -2.68
N VAL A 156 14.85 9.27 -1.56
CA VAL A 156 16.09 9.25 -0.79
C VAL A 156 15.90 8.25 0.36
N LYS A 157 16.87 7.34 0.53
CA LYS A 157 16.89 6.44 1.67
C LYS A 157 16.93 7.28 2.95
N GLN A 158 15.94 7.06 3.81
CA GLN A 158 15.75 7.85 5.02
C GLN A 158 16.24 7.14 6.27
N GLY A 159 16.03 5.81 6.36
CA GLY A 159 16.34 5.06 7.55
C GLY A 159 16.40 3.56 7.31
N GLU A 160 17.16 2.93 8.18
CA GLU A 160 17.16 1.49 8.42
C GLU A 160 17.00 1.28 9.91
N GLY A 161 16.30 0.22 10.29
CA GLY A 161 16.08 -0.11 11.69
C GLY A 161 15.79 -1.58 11.88
N LYS A 162 15.54 -1.95 13.13
CA LYS A 162 15.11 -3.29 13.49
C LYS A 162 14.07 -3.20 14.61
N GLY A 163 12.88 -3.76 14.36
CA GLY A 163 11.78 -3.75 15.31
C GLY A 163 11.14 -2.38 15.53
N ASN A 164 11.43 -1.39 14.67
CA ASN A 164 10.82 -0.07 14.74
C ASN A 164 10.83 0.64 13.38
N ILE A 165 9.92 1.59 13.23
CA ILE A 165 9.87 2.54 12.11
C ILE A 165 9.75 3.96 12.68
N THR A 166 10.62 4.85 12.24
CA THR A 166 10.51 6.30 12.54
C THR A 166 10.01 7.05 11.32
N PHE A 167 8.73 7.34 11.29
CA PHE A 167 8.08 8.09 10.22
C PHE A 167 8.43 9.57 10.31
N ASN A 168 9.07 10.10 9.28
CA ASN A 168 9.44 11.52 9.21
C ASN A 168 8.23 12.42 8.97
N LEU A 169 7.38 12.03 8.03
CA LEU A 169 6.18 12.79 7.69
C LEU A 169 5.22 12.89 8.86
N LEU A 170 5.08 11.79 9.61
CA LEU A 170 4.14 11.69 10.73
C LEU A 170 4.74 12.16 12.06
N LYS A 171 6.07 12.34 12.15
CA LYS A 171 6.82 12.62 13.39
C LYS A 171 6.49 11.61 14.50
N LEU A 172 6.47 10.36 14.13
CA LEU A 172 6.04 9.23 14.97
C LEU A 172 7.01 8.07 14.85
N THR A 173 7.33 7.43 15.97
CA THR A 173 8.00 6.11 15.99
C THR A 173 7.05 5.04 16.45
N VAL A 174 6.98 3.94 15.73
CA VAL A 174 6.26 2.72 16.11
C VAL A 174 7.25 1.59 16.34
N SER A 175 6.97 0.67 17.26
CA SER A 175 7.80 -0.49 17.58
C SER A 175 6.97 -1.78 17.49
N PHE A 176 7.59 -2.89 17.02
CA PHE A 176 6.88 -4.15 16.78
C PHE A 176 7.82 -5.35 16.87
#